data_92dd8dfde7131c570ddd8bb264268186
#
_entry.id   92dd8dfde7131c570ddd8bb264268186
#
_cell.length_a   1.000
_cell.length_b   1.000
_cell.length_c   1.000
_cell.angle_alpha   90.00
_cell.angle_beta   90.00
_cell.angle_gamma   90.00
#
_symmetry.space_group_name_H-M   'P 1'
#
loop_
_entity.id
_entity.type
_entity.pdbx_description
1 polymer ?
#
loop_
_entity_poly.entity_id
_entity_poly.type
_entity_poly.pdbx_seq_one_letter_code
_entity_poly.pdbx_strand_id
1 'polypeptide(L)'
;MSASNHSGTIKYFPLRKVLLVDRGEEPPEQVKILKEGDRYLSAGHSNLSQAKKDLIYEARCVGANALLHVYIRCTGSSYIRYIAYGIPAVAGRPSRNGTHTAQDLIEQ
;
A
#
# COMPACT_ATOMS: atom_id res chain seq x y z
N MET A 1 28.34 -21.62 -2.48
CA MET A 1 28.04 -21.29 -2.26
C MET A 1 27.10 -20.86 -1.95
N SER A 2 26.70 -21.08 -1.94
CA SER A 2 25.60 -20.62 -1.76
C SER A 2 25.18 -20.22 -0.48
N ALA A 3 25.72 -20.58 0.50
CA ALA A 3 25.37 -20.16 1.81
C ALA A 3 25.35 -18.67 1.91
N SER A 4 26.23 -18.05 1.23
CA SER A 4 26.25 -16.61 1.27
C SER A 4 25.01 -16.02 0.68
N ASN A 5 24.34 -16.74 -0.15
CA ASN A 5 23.14 -16.19 -0.74
C ASN A 5 22.07 -16.04 0.27
N HIS A 6 22.05 -16.90 1.28
CA HIS A 6 21.01 -16.82 2.23
C HIS A 6 21.15 -15.62 3.11
N SER A 7 22.35 -15.23 3.42
CA SER A 7 22.54 -14.14 4.33
C SER A 7 22.11 -12.82 3.69
N GLY A 8 22.08 -12.75 2.38
CA GLY A 8 21.67 -11.53 1.73
C GLY A 8 20.20 -11.47 1.43
N THR A 9 19.47 -12.51 1.76
CA THR A 9 18.07 -12.56 1.41
C THR A 9 17.24 -11.82 2.45
N ILE A 10 16.41 -10.93 1.99
CA ILE A 10 15.50 -10.20 2.84
C ILE A 10 14.11 -10.73 2.59
N LYS A 11 13.45 -11.13 3.64
CA LYS A 11 12.07 -11.55 3.55
C LYS A 11 11.18 -10.38 3.84
N TYR A 12 10.04 -10.34 3.18
CA TYR A 12 9.07 -9.29 3.38
C TYR A 12 7.78 -9.88 3.91
N PHE A 13 7.22 -9.23 4.91
CA PHE A 13 5.96 -9.65 5.50
C PHE A 13 4.85 -8.78 4.94
N PRO A 14 3.71 -9.36 4.61
CA PRO A 14 2.61 -8.58 4.05
C PRO A 14 2.03 -7.62 5.08
N LEU A 15 1.48 -6.55 4.59
CA LEU A 15 0.80 -5.58 5.44
C LEU A 15 -0.61 -6.09 5.73
N ARG A 16 -1.08 -5.82 6.95
CA ARG A 16 -2.43 -6.24 7.34
C ARG A 16 -3.51 -5.41 6.70
N LYS A 17 -3.24 -4.13 6.53
CA LYS A 17 -4.19 -3.20 5.94
C LYS A 17 -3.58 -2.60 4.70
N VAL A 18 -4.44 -2.14 3.81
CA VAL A 18 -3.95 -1.44 2.63
C VAL A 18 -3.35 -0.12 3.09
N LEU A 19 -2.11 0.10 2.73
CA LEU A 19 -1.40 1.31 3.07
C LEU A 19 -1.77 2.41 2.10
N LEU A 20 -2.12 3.59 2.60
CA LEU A 20 -2.40 4.75 1.76
C LEU A 20 -1.27 5.75 1.92
N VAL A 21 -0.64 6.09 0.81
CA VAL A 21 0.44 7.08 0.79
C VAL A 21 -0.05 8.23 -0.07
N ASP A 22 -0.27 9.37 0.56
CA ASP A 22 -0.81 10.54 -0.13
C ASP A 22 0.21 11.11 -1.10
N ARG A 23 -0.27 11.80 -2.11
CA ARG A 23 0.60 12.43 -3.09
C ARG A 23 1.52 13.41 -2.37
N GLY A 24 2.80 13.32 -2.67
CA GLY A 24 3.79 14.16 -2.03
C GLY A 24 4.36 13.59 -0.74
N GLU A 25 3.79 12.48 -0.27
CA GLU A 25 4.27 11.83 0.94
C GLU A 25 5.15 10.65 0.60
N GLU A 26 5.93 10.21 1.56
CA GLU A 26 6.76 9.02 1.39
C GLU A 26 6.17 7.87 2.17
N PRO A 27 6.38 6.63 1.75
CA PRO A 27 5.96 5.48 2.55
C PRO A 27 6.68 5.48 3.89
N PRO A 28 6.09 4.86 4.92
CA PRO A 28 6.78 4.74 6.20
C PRO A 28 8.12 4.03 6.04
N GLU A 29 9.07 4.37 6.90
CA GLU A 29 10.41 3.81 6.83
C GLU A 29 10.43 2.30 6.89
N GLN A 30 9.52 1.71 7.66
CA GLN A 30 9.50 0.27 7.84
C GLN A 30 8.88 -0.46 6.67
N VAL A 31 8.41 0.25 5.68
CA VAL A 31 7.71 -0.35 4.55
C VAL A 31 8.51 -0.18 3.28
N LYS A 32 8.61 -1.26 2.53
CA LYS A 32 9.30 -1.25 1.25
C LYS A 32 8.28 -1.48 0.15
N ILE A 33 8.32 -0.67 -0.88
CA ILE A 33 7.48 -0.87 -2.05
C ILE A 33 8.19 -1.87 -2.95
N LEU A 34 7.56 -3.01 -3.14
CA LEU A 34 8.17 -4.10 -3.90
C LEU A 34 7.78 -4.06 -5.36
N LYS A 35 6.58 -3.58 -5.65
CA LYS A 35 6.10 -3.49 -7.00
C LYS A 35 5.09 -2.37 -7.06
N GLU A 36 5.16 -1.58 -8.11
CA GLU A 36 4.26 -0.45 -8.28
C GLU A 36 3.57 -0.56 -9.62
N GLY A 37 2.27 -0.34 -9.64
CA GLY A 37 1.52 -0.34 -10.88
C GLY A 37 1.80 0.90 -11.70
N ASP A 38 1.35 0.88 -12.93
CA ASP A 38 1.61 1.99 -13.85
C ASP A 38 0.37 2.82 -14.14
N ARG A 39 -0.74 2.54 -13.49
CA ARG A 39 -1.97 3.27 -13.71
C ARG A 39 -2.66 3.58 -12.41
N TYR A 40 -3.35 4.71 -12.38
CA TYR A 40 -4.16 5.06 -11.24
C TYR A 40 -5.45 4.24 -11.25
N LEU A 41 -5.82 3.76 -10.06
CA LEU A 41 -7.18 3.28 -9.84
C LEU A 41 -7.99 4.48 -9.36
N SER A 42 -9.29 4.41 -9.55
CA SER A 42 -10.16 5.47 -9.07
C SER A 42 -11.45 4.90 -8.53
N ALA A 43 -12.02 5.60 -7.59
CA ALA A 43 -13.31 5.23 -7.02
C ALA A 43 -14.04 6.51 -6.63
N GLY A 44 -15.30 6.61 -6.98
CA GLY A 44 -16.08 7.81 -6.72
C GLY A 44 -17.26 7.54 -5.81
N HIS A 45 -17.59 8.51 -4.98
CA HIS A 45 -18.73 8.41 -4.07
C HIS A 45 -19.09 9.81 -3.59
N SER A 46 -20.34 9.99 -3.20
CA SER A 46 -20.76 11.28 -2.64
C SER A 46 -20.20 11.50 -1.24
N ASN A 47 -19.67 10.47 -0.61
CA ASN A 47 -19.06 10.55 0.71
C ASN A 47 -17.56 10.29 0.58
N LEU A 48 -16.75 11.20 1.11
CA LEU A 48 -15.29 11.10 0.98
C LEU A 48 -14.74 9.82 1.60
N SER A 49 -15.19 9.50 2.78
CA SER A 49 -14.74 8.32 3.48
C SER A 49 -15.05 7.06 2.67
N GLN A 50 -16.22 7.03 2.06
CA GLN A 50 -16.63 5.88 1.27
C GLN A 50 -15.84 5.79 -0.03
N ALA A 51 -15.50 6.93 -0.63
CA ALA A 51 -14.68 6.94 -1.83
C ALA A 51 -13.32 6.29 -1.55
N LYS A 52 -12.74 6.61 -0.39
CA LYS A 52 -11.47 5.99 0.01
C LYS A 52 -11.61 4.50 0.25
N LYS A 53 -12.69 4.08 0.90
CA LYS A 53 -12.92 2.66 1.14
C LYS A 53 -13.10 1.90 -0.17
N ASP A 54 -13.80 2.50 -1.09
CA ASP A 54 -14.02 1.88 -2.39
C ASP A 54 -12.71 1.77 -3.16
N LEU A 55 -11.84 2.76 -3.03
CA LEU A 55 -10.54 2.71 -3.68
C LEU A 55 -9.69 1.57 -3.07
N ILE A 56 -9.75 1.40 -1.77
CA ILE A 56 -9.05 0.31 -1.09
C ILE A 56 -9.57 -1.04 -1.59
N TYR A 57 -10.87 -1.14 -1.77
CA TYR A 57 -11.47 -2.36 -2.29
C TYR A 57 -10.94 -2.66 -3.69
N GLU A 58 -10.87 -1.63 -4.54
CA GLU A 58 -10.34 -1.79 -5.89
C GLU A 58 -8.89 -2.26 -5.86
N ALA A 59 -8.10 -1.70 -4.95
CA ALA A 59 -6.71 -2.12 -4.80
C ALA A 59 -6.61 -3.59 -4.44
N ARG A 60 -7.44 -4.04 -3.53
CA ARG A 60 -7.44 -5.45 -3.14
C ARG A 60 -7.84 -6.35 -4.30
N CYS A 61 -8.78 -5.90 -5.11
CA CYS A 61 -9.22 -6.69 -6.26
C CYS A 61 -8.11 -6.94 -7.27
N VAL A 62 -7.15 -6.03 -7.35
CA VAL A 62 -6.01 -6.22 -8.24
C VAL A 62 -4.79 -6.79 -7.52
N GLY A 63 -4.97 -7.24 -6.29
CA GLY A 63 -3.88 -7.88 -5.57
C GLY A 63 -2.91 -6.92 -4.90
N ALA A 64 -3.26 -5.66 -4.79
CA ALA A 64 -2.39 -4.65 -4.17
C ALA A 64 -2.69 -4.56 -2.68
N ASN A 65 -1.68 -4.17 -1.91
CA ASN A 65 -1.86 -3.90 -0.50
C ASN A 65 -1.37 -2.50 -0.15
N ALA A 66 -1.15 -1.68 -1.16
CA ALA A 66 -0.79 -0.28 -0.94
C ALA A 66 -1.30 0.56 -2.10
N LEU A 67 -1.55 1.82 -1.83
CA LEU A 67 -1.94 2.79 -2.83
C LEU A 67 -1.02 3.99 -2.67
N LEU A 68 -0.34 4.37 -3.74
CA LEU A 68 0.63 5.45 -3.73
C LEU A 68 0.07 6.65 -4.46
N HIS A 69 0.61 7.80 -4.15
CA HIS A 69 0.23 9.06 -4.80
C HIS A 69 -1.28 9.29 -4.72
N VAL A 70 -1.85 8.97 -3.56
CA VAL A 70 -3.30 9.09 -3.36
C VAL A 70 -3.71 10.55 -3.34
N TYR A 71 -4.77 10.86 -4.07
CA TYR A 71 -5.32 12.20 -4.01
C TYR A 71 -6.83 12.14 -4.29
N ILE A 72 -7.52 13.20 -3.91
CA ILE A 72 -8.96 13.27 -4.03
C ILE A 72 -9.32 14.44 -4.91
N ARG A 73 -10.29 14.24 -5.80
CA ARG A 73 -10.87 15.32 -6.58
C ARG A 73 -12.32 15.45 -6.17
N CYS A 74 -12.78 16.68 -6.10
CA CYS A 74 -14.16 16.96 -5.79
C CYS A 74 -14.80 17.50 -7.04
N THR A 75 -15.90 16.92 -7.47
CA THR A 75 -16.56 17.35 -8.70
C THR A 75 -18.03 17.66 -8.41
N GLY A 76 -18.66 18.41 -9.30
CA GLY A 76 -20.07 18.71 -9.21
C GLY A 76 -20.33 20.07 -8.61
N SER A 77 -21.44 20.67 -9.00
CA SER A 77 -21.84 21.96 -8.47
C SER A 77 -23.05 21.84 -7.55
N SER A 78 -24.10 21.19 -7.98
CA SER A 78 -25.24 20.97 -7.10
C SER A 78 -25.19 19.62 -6.45
N TYR A 79 -24.27 18.78 -6.86
CA TYR A 79 -24.17 17.45 -6.40
C TYR A 79 -22.70 17.17 -6.22
N ILE A 80 -22.21 17.14 -5.04
CA ILE A 80 -20.78 16.95 -4.78
C ILE A 80 -20.43 15.47 -4.82
N ARG A 81 -19.39 15.16 -5.55
CA ARG A 81 -18.90 13.80 -5.64
C ARG A 81 -17.39 13.82 -5.44
N TYR A 82 -16.91 12.90 -4.66
CA TYR A 82 -15.48 12.76 -4.40
C TYR A 82 -14.95 11.59 -5.19
N ILE A 83 -13.85 11.78 -5.87
CA ILE A 83 -13.19 10.71 -6.60
C ILE A 83 -11.80 10.55 -6.03
N ALA A 84 -11.53 9.37 -5.52
CA ALA A 84 -10.24 9.05 -4.94
C ALA A 84 -9.39 8.34 -5.98
N TYR A 85 -8.12 8.71 -6.07
CA TYR A 85 -7.18 8.13 -7.02
C TYR A 85 -5.96 7.62 -6.27
N GLY A 86 -5.38 6.52 -6.75
CA GLY A 86 -4.16 6.00 -6.18
C GLY A 86 -3.55 4.97 -7.11
N ILE A 87 -2.24 4.85 -7.07
CA ILE A 87 -1.54 3.85 -7.86
C ILE A 87 -1.38 2.60 -7.01
N PRO A 88 -1.88 1.45 -7.48
CA PRO A 88 -1.78 0.23 -6.70
C PRO A 88 -0.35 -0.25 -6.61
N ALA A 89 0.03 -0.77 -5.47
CA ALA A 89 1.38 -1.24 -5.26
C ALA A 89 1.37 -2.43 -4.31
N VAL A 90 2.44 -3.18 -4.34
CA VAL A 90 2.66 -4.27 -3.39
C VAL A 90 3.78 -3.82 -2.48
N ALA A 91 3.51 -3.82 -1.19
CA ALA A 91 4.46 -3.39 -0.20
C ALA A 91 4.63 -4.45 0.86
N GLY A 92 5.73 -4.42 1.56
CA GLY A 92 5.98 -5.33 2.64
C GLY A 92 6.90 -4.71 3.65
N ARG A 93 6.97 -5.34 4.82
CA ARG A 93 7.94 -4.96 5.83
C ARG A 93 9.11 -5.89 5.72
N PRO A 94 10.32 -5.35 5.54
CA PRO A 94 11.49 -6.23 5.48
C PRO A 94 11.75 -6.83 6.85
N SER A 95 12.16 -8.08 6.85
CA SER A 95 12.59 -8.71 8.08
C SER A 95 13.95 -8.14 8.42
N ARG A 96 14.24 -8.06 9.72
CA ARG A 96 15.53 -7.59 10.11
C ARG A 96 16.46 -8.70 10.02
N ASN A 97 17.45 -8.59 9.27
CA ASN A 97 18.49 -9.49 9.10
C ASN A 97 18.36 -10.86 9.65
N GLY A 98 17.31 -11.37 9.86
CA GLY A 98 17.12 -12.72 10.26
C GLY A 98 17.68 -13.09 11.60
N THR A 99 18.05 -12.14 12.37
CA THR A 99 18.64 -12.47 13.62
C THR A 99 17.69 -12.46 14.75
N HIS A 100 16.48 -12.15 14.59
CA HIS A 100 15.61 -12.19 15.64
C HIS A 100 14.35 -12.70 15.25
N THR A 101 14.37 -13.79 14.71
CA THR A 101 13.19 -14.41 14.25
C THR A 101 12.17 -14.67 15.32
N ALA A 102 12.59 -15.01 16.52
CA ALA A 102 11.63 -15.26 17.59
C ALA A 102 10.88 -13.99 17.94
N GLN A 103 11.56 -12.89 17.97
CA GLN A 103 10.96 -11.62 18.27
C GLN A 103 9.95 -11.24 17.19
N ASP A 104 10.33 -11.44 15.95
CA ASP A 104 9.46 -11.13 14.85
C ASP A 104 8.19 -11.95 14.89
N LEU A 105 8.32 -13.21 15.26
CA LEU A 105 7.16 -14.07 15.35
C LEU A 105 6.19 -13.59 16.42
N ILE A 106 6.71 -13.11 17.51
CA ILE A 106 5.88 -12.62 18.59
C ILE A 106 5.14 -11.37 18.16
N GLU A 107 5.77 -10.54 17.40
CA GLU A 107 5.16 -9.30 16.98
C GLU A 107 4.16 -9.47 15.87
N GLN A 108 4.16 -10.58 15.23
CA GLN A 108 3.21 -10.83 14.18
C GLN A 108 1.97 -11.46 14.71
#